data_1a45d10207f30c5985429941515fc07f
#
_entry.id   1a45d10207f30c5985429941515fc07f
#
_cell.length_a   1.000
_cell.length_b   1.000
_cell.length_c   1.000
_cell.angle_alpha   90.00
_cell.angle_beta   90.00
_cell.angle_gamma   90.00
#
_symmetry.space_group_name_H-M   'P 1'
#
loop_
_entity.id
_entity.type
_entity.pdbx_description
1 polymer ?
#
loop_
_entity_poly.entity_id
_entity_poly.type
_entity_poly.pdbx_seq_one_letter_code
_entity_poly.pdbx_strand_id
1 'polypeptide(L)'
;MAYRMLQESKAPSWLYAVLMGSTTMWERWDSMLPDGKINPGEMTSFNHYALGSVAAFMHAVIGGLKPLSEGWKKILIQPQPGGTLTSAKTRHISPYGEISCHWEIQGDKLHVAVVVPPNSTARIALAGLEEEVGSGRKEYVVDYKQDERWPPAPFKHPFMQKEDDTFVA
;
A
#
# COMPACT_ATOMS: atom_id res chain seq x y z
N MET A 1 -7.64 -5.90 -6.11
CA MET A 1 -7.86 -4.59 -6.78
C MET A 1 -6.84 -3.54 -6.32
N ALA A 2 -6.71 -3.19 -5.02
CA ALA A 2 -5.86 -2.08 -4.55
C ALA A 2 -4.38 -2.21 -4.95
N TYR A 3 -3.74 -3.37 -4.76
CA TYR A 3 -2.36 -3.59 -5.20
C TYR A 3 -2.18 -3.42 -6.71
N ARG A 4 -3.18 -3.80 -7.50
CA ARG A 4 -3.14 -3.58 -8.94
C ARG A 4 -3.13 -2.09 -9.26
N MET A 5 -4.05 -1.32 -8.69
CA MET A 5 -4.09 0.13 -8.89
C MET A 5 -2.81 0.83 -8.40
N LEU A 6 -2.12 0.25 -7.41
CA LEU A 6 -0.83 0.77 -6.96
C LEU A 6 0.30 0.50 -7.95
N GLN A 7 0.31 -0.68 -8.60
CA GLN A 7 1.46 -1.23 -9.33
C GLN A 7 1.25 -1.41 -10.84
N GLU A 8 0.08 -1.03 -11.39
CA GLU A 8 -0.16 -1.04 -12.83
C GLU A 8 0.65 0.07 -13.50
N SER A 9 1.34 -0.26 -14.60
CA SER A 9 2.16 0.70 -15.34
C SER A 9 1.37 1.65 -16.23
N LYS A 10 0.09 1.35 -16.48
CA LYS A 10 -0.82 2.17 -17.28
C LYS A 10 -1.86 2.82 -16.39
N ALA A 11 -2.43 3.95 -16.82
CA ALA A 11 -3.58 4.57 -16.15
C ALA A 11 -4.80 3.61 -16.24
N PRO A 12 -5.63 3.51 -15.18
CA PRO A 12 -5.57 4.25 -13.91
C PRO A 12 -4.65 3.58 -12.88
N SER A 13 -3.57 4.20 -12.49
CA SER A 13 -2.72 3.73 -11.39
C SER A 13 -1.82 4.83 -10.84
N TRP A 14 -1.36 4.66 -9.59
CA TRP A 14 -0.35 5.55 -9.00
C TRP A 14 1.01 5.36 -9.64
N LEU A 15 1.38 4.12 -10.01
CA LEU A 15 2.67 3.86 -10.66
C LEU A 15 2.76 4.54 -12.02
N TYR A 16 1.67 4.65 -12.78
CA TYR A 16 1.64 5.39 -14.03
C TYR A 16 2.13 6.84 -13.83
N ALA A 17 1.56 7.55 -12.87
CA ALA A 17 1.98 8.92 -12.58
C ALA A 17 3.48 9.01 -12.21
N VAL A 18 3.98 8.05 -11.40
CA VAL A 18 5.40 7.97 -11.06
C VAL A 18 6.27 7.73 -12.28
N LEU A 19 5.89 6.82 -13.16
CA LEU A 19 6.62 6.52 -14.40
C LEU A 19 6.64 7.72 -15.37
N MET A 20 5.59 8.54 -15.33
CA MET A 20 5.52 9.81 -16.08
C MET A 20 6.32 10.94 -15.41
N GLY A 21 7.06 10.67 -14.34
CA GLY A 21 7.91 11.66 -13.66
C GLY A 21 7.19 12.54 -12.64
N SER A 22 6.02 12.12 -12.15
CA SER A 22 5.28 12.86 -11.13
C SER A 22 6.07 13.00 -9.83
N THR A 23 6.13 14.22 -9.31
CA THR A 23 6.67 14.54 -7.98
C THR A 23 5.59 14.97 -6.98
N THR A 24 4.36 15.06 -7.45
CA THR A 24 3.18 15.49 -6.68
C THR A 24 1.99 14.57 -6.99
N MET A 25 0.93 14.64 -6.19
CA MET A 25 -0.32 13.94 -6.50
C MET A 25 -1.08 14.69 -7.58
N TRP A 26 -1.43 13.99 -8.63
CA TRP A 26 -2.26 14.52 -9.71
C TRP A 26 -3.75 14.38 -9.36
N GLU A 27 -4.57 15.24 -9.98
CA GLU A 27 -6.02 15.20 -9.82
C GLU A 27 -6.64 14.02 -10.57
N ARG A 28 -6.14 13.76 -11.77
CA ARG A 28 -6.59 12.69 -12.66
C ARG A 28 -5.48 11.67 -12.87
N TRP A 29 -5.85 10.44 -13.11
CA TRP A 29 -4.90 9.38 -13.46
C TRP A 29 -4.08 9.69 -14.72
N ASP A 30 -4.71 10.39 -15.67
CA ASP A 30 -4.21 10.76 -16.98
C ASP A 30 -3.95 12.26 -17.14
N SER A 31 -3.67 12.98 -16.05
CA SER A 31 -3.32 14.42 -16.11
C SER A 31 -2.19 14.71 -17.09
N MET A 32 -1.25 13.77 -17.23
CA MET A 32 -0.27 13.73 -18.31
C MET A 32 -0.53 12.50 -19.16
N LEU A 33 -0.61 12.69 -20.47
CA LEU A 33 -0.83 11.63 -21.46
C LEU A 33 0.47 10.83 -21.69
N PRO A 34 0.39 9.61 -22.25
CA PRO A 34 1.59 8.79 -22.51
C PRO A 34 2.64 9.46 -23.43
N ASP A 35 2.23 10.42 -24.26
CA ASP A 35 3.12 11.21 -25.12
C ASP A 35 3.78 12.39 -24.39
N GLY A 36 3.55 12.53 -23.09
CA GLY A 36 4.10 13.60 -22.26
C GLY A 36 3.35 14.92 -22.31
N LYS A 37 2.24 14.99 -23.04
CA LYS A 37 1.41 16.19 -23.09
C LYS A 37 0.45 16.25 -21.92
N ILE A 38 0.11 17.45 -21.51
CA ILE A 38 -0.95 17.69 -20.54
C ILE A 38 -2.29 17.28 -21.18
N ASN A 39 -3.09 16.54 -20.42
CA ASN A 39 -4.45 16.19 -20.84
C ASN A 39 -5.24 17.47 -21.13
N PRO A 40 -5.81 17.63 -22.34
CA PRO A 40 -6.55 18.85 -22.73
C PRO A 40 -7.93 18.97 -22.07
N GLY A 41 -8.36 17.95 -21.32
CA GLY A 41 -9.63 17.99 -20.58
C GLY A 41 -9.62 19.06 -19.50
N GLU A 42 -10.82 19.51 -19.15
CA GLU A 42 -11.01 20.45 -18.05
C GLU A 42 -10.61 19.85 -16.71
N MET A 43 -10.29 20.70 -15.73
CA MET A 43 -9.98 20.29 -14.34
C MET A 43 -8.80 19.33 -14.26
N THR A 44 -7.66 19.72 -14.77
CA THR A 44 -6.40 18.98 -14.62
C THR A 44 -5.45 19.77 -13.72
N SER A 45 -5.26 19.28 -12.49
CA SER A 45 -4.26 19.80 -11.55
C SER A 45 -3.16 18.76 -11.33
N PHE A 46 -1.92 19.21 -11.33
CA PHE A 46 -0.75 18.39 -10.95
C PHE A 46 -0.44 18.44 -9.46
N ASN A 47 -1.23 19.14 -8.67
CA ASN A 47 -1.08 19.24 -7.23
C ASN A 47 -2.44 19.18 -6.54
N HIS A 48 -2.99 17.97 -6.43
CA HIS A 48 -4.30 17.71 -5.87
C HIS A 48 -4.22 16.58 -4.82
N TYR A 49 -4.89 16.75 -3.68
CA TYR A 49 -4.71 15.85 -2.54
C TYR A 49 -5.50 14.53 -2.62
N ALA A 50 -6.57 14.45 -3.40
CA ALA A 50 -7.55 13.35 -3.30
C ALA A 50 -6.92 11.95 -3.46
N LEU A 51 -6.12 11.75 -4.52
CA LEU A 51 -5.44 10.47 -4.76
C LEU A 51 -4.34 10.17 -3.73
N GLY A 52 -3.92 11.16 -2.94
CA GLY A 52 -2.99 10.97 -1.83
C GLY A 52 -3.53 10.11 -0.70
N SER A 53 -4.85 9.85 -0.67
CA SER A 53 -5.48 8.90 0.27
C SER A 53 -4.88 7.49 0.22
N VAL A 54 -4.18 7.13 -0.86
CA VAL A 54 -3.43 5.86 -0.95
C VAL A 54 -2.42 5.68 0.19
N ALA A 55 -1.90 6.77 0.75
CA ALA A 55 -0.99 6.71 1.89
C ALA A 55 -1.61 5.99 3.09
N ALA A 56 -2.92 6.15 3.32
CA ALA A 56 -3.63 5.42 4.37
C ALA A 56 -3.64 3.90 4.10
N PHE A 57 -3.86 3.48 2.85
CA PHE A 57 -3.77 2.08 2.46
C PHE A 57 -2.34 1.54 2.61
N MET A 58 -1.35 2.29 2.17
CA MET A 58 0.06 1.88 2.28
C MET A 58 0.46 1.71 3.75
N HIS A 59 0.07 2.64 4.61
CA HIS A 59 0.39 2.57 6.03
C HIS A 59 -0.38 1.46 6.76
N ALA A 60 -1.70 1.41 6.55
CA ALA A 60 -2.57 0.54 7.33
C ALA A 60 -2.62 -0.91 6.83
N VAL A 61 -2.45 -1.14 5.52
CA VAL A 61 -2.58 -2.48 4.92
C VAL A 61 -1.21 -3.03 4.54
N ILE A 62 -0.46 -2.32 3.70
CA ILE A 62 0.88 -2.78 3.31
C ILE A 62 1.79 -2.79 4.53
N GLY A 63 1.86 -1.68 5.24
CA GLY A 63 2.67 -1.52 6.43
C GLY A 63 2.13 -2.20 7.68
N GLY A 64 0.83 -2.47 7.71
CA GLY A 64 0.18 -3.25 8.75
C GLY A 64 -0.02 -2.54 10.08
N LEU A 65 0.07 -1.21 10.16
CA LEU A 65 -0.11 -0.47 11.41
C LEU A 65 -1.46 0.26 11.42
N LYS A 66 -2.30 -0.07 12.43
CA LYS A 66 -3.59 0.60 12.68
C LYS A 66 -3.78 0.89 14.16
N PRO A 67 -4.36 2.04 14.55
CA PRO A 67 -4.80 2.25 15.92
C PRO A 67 -6.05 1.40 16.20
N LEU A 68 -6.11 0.79 17.37
CA LEU A 68 -7.30 0.15 17.94
C LEU A 68 -7.93 1.00 19.05
N SER A 69 -7.24 2.03 19.51
CA SER A 69 -7.76 3.02 20.43
C SER A 69 -7.12 4.39 20.17
N GLU A 70 -7.71 5.43 20.75
CA GLU A 70 -7.21 6.79 20.67
C GLU A 70 -5.75 6.85 21.14
N GLY A 71 -4.96 7.73 20.50
CA GLY A 71 -3.56 7.95 20.84
C GLY A 71 -2.65 6.74 20.59
N TRP A 72 -3.11 5.68 19.91
CA TRP A 72 -2.31 4.48 19.65
C TRP A 72 -1.93 3.70 20.92
N LYS A 73 -2.73 3.78 21.98
CA LYS A 73 -2.49 2.98 23.18
C LYS A 73 -2.67 1.50 22.94
N LYS A 74 -3.66 1.15 22.09
CA LYS A 74 -3.83 -0.20 21.54
C LYS A 74 -3.61 -0.17 20.05
N ILE A 75 -2.81 -1.11 19.55
CA ILE A 75 -2.30 -1.13 18.17
C ILE A 75 -2.71 -2.45 17.52
N LEU A 76 -3.13 -2.42 16.26
CA LEU A 76 -3.18 -3.61 15.42
C LEU A 76 -1.95 -3.64 14.54
N ILE A 77 -1.25 -4.77 14.56
CA ILE A 77 -0.15 -5.07 13.64
C ILE A 77 -0.57 -6.24 12.77
N GLN A 78 -0.90 -5.94 11.52
CA GLN A 78 -1.47 -6.86 10.54
C GLN A 78 -1.00 -6.51 9.14
N PRO A 79 0.28 -6.68 8.81
CA PRO A 79 0.75 -6.49 7.44
C PRO A 79 0.08 -7.49 6.50
N GLN A 80 -0.30 -7.01 5.32
CA GLN A 80 -0.89 -7.83 4.27
C GLN A 80 -0.02 -7.71 3.01
N PRO A 81 1.05 -8.50 2.87
CA PRO A 81 1.86 -8.52 1.66
C PRO A 81 1.01 -8.81 0.43
N GLY A 82 1.35 -8.18 -0.69
CA GLY A 82 0.62 -8.41 -1.94
C GLY A 82 1.27 -7.75 -3.14
N GLY A 83 0.75 -8.06 -4.32
CA GLY A 83 1.35 -7.62 -5.56
C GLY A 83 2.74 -8.21 -5.74
N THR A 84 3.69 -7.38 -6.15
CA THR A 84 5.11 -7.74 -6.31
C THR A 84 5.97 -7.28 -5.13
N LEU A 85 5.34 -6.79 -4.04
CA LEU A 85 6.09 -6.32 -2.88
C LEU A 85 6.67 -7.49 -2.11
N THR A 86 7.97 -7.46 -1.86
CA THR A 86 8.70 -8.47 -1.09
C THR A 86 9.03 -8.01 0.32
N SER A 87 8.93 -6.71 0.59
CA SER A 87 9.16 -6.14 1.92
C SER A 87 8.46 -4.80 2.09
N ALA A 88 8.22 -4.40 3.35
CA ALA A 88 7.88 -3.03 3.70
C ALA A 88 8.35 -2.68 5.11
N LYS A 89 8.64 -1.39 5.32
CA LYS A 89 8.96 -0.81 6.62
C LYS A 89 7.98 0.32 6.90
N THR A 90 7.30 0.24 8.04
CA THR A 90 6.32 1.24 8.47
C THR A 90 6.65 1.69 9.88
N ARG A 91 6.53 2.99 10.10
CA ARG A 91 6.81 3.61 11.39
C ARG A 91 5.78 4.68 11.70
N HIS A 92 5.39 4.76 12.94
CA HIS A 92 4.54 5.81 13.48
C HIS A 92 5.09 6.30 14.82
N ILE A 93 5.12 7.61 15.04
CA ILE A 93 5.49 8.20 16.33
C ILE A 93 4.20 8.53 17.07
N SER A 94 3.89 7.74 18.08
CA SER A 94 2.74 7.95 18.95
C SER A 94 3.11 8.78 20.18
N PRO A 95 2.14 9.25 20.98
CA PRO A 95 2.44 9.88 22.27
C PRO A 95 3.23 8.98 23.24
N TYR A 96 3.24 7.68 23.05
CA TYR A 96 3.96 6.70 23.86
C TYR A 96 5.36 6.36 23.31
N GLY A 97 5.68 6.79 22.12
CA GLY A 97 6.93 6.51 21.42
C GLY A 97 6.75 5.88 20.06
N GLU A 98 7.84 5.36 19.52
CA GLU A 98 7.86 4.75 18.19
C GLU A 98 7.14 3.41 18.17
N ILE A 99 6.26 3.25 17.18
CA ILE A 99 5.66 2.01 16.74
C ILE A 99 6.27 1.67 15.38
N SER A 100 6.72 0.44 15.18
CA SER A 100 7.18 0.02 13.86
C SER A 100 6.78 -1.40 13.52
N CYS A 101 6.60 -1.62 12.22
CA CYS A 101 6.44 -2.94 11.62
C CYS A 101 7.34 -3.01 10.39
N HIS A 102 8.22 -3.98 10.36
CA HIS A 102 9.01 -4.33 9.19
C HIS A 102 8.72 -5.78 8.84
N TRP A 103 8.33 -6.01 7.60
CA TRP A 103 8.15 -7.36 7.10
C TRP A 103 8.95 -7.60 5.82
N GLU A 104 9.35 -8.85 5.62
CA GLU A 104 10.09 -9.32 4.46
C GLU A 104 9.70 -10.75 4.14
N ILE A 105 9.51 -11.06 2.85
CA ILE A 105 9.25 -12.40 2.34
C ILE A 105 10.59 -13.04 1.98
N GLN A 106 10.87 -14.20 2.58
CA GLN A 106 12.04 -15.03 2.29
C GLN A 106 11.58 -16.46 1.96
N GLY A 107 11.55 -16.78 0.68
CA GLY A 107 11.00 -18.06 0.20
C GLY A 107 9.50 -18.17 0.51
N ASP A 108 9.14 -19.18 1.27
CA ASP A 108 7.76 -19.45 1.72
C ASP A 108 7.47 -18.91 3.14
N LYS A 109 8.30 -18.02 3.65
CA LYS A 109 8.16 -17.43 4.98
C LYS A 109 8.01 -15.92 4.92
N LEU A 110 7.16 -15.40 5.81
CA LEU A 110 7.04 -13.99 6.11
C LEU A 110 7.71 -13.71 7.45
N HIS A 111 8.79 -12.96 7.42
CA HIS A 111 9.48 -12.46 8.59
C HIS A 111 8.90 -11.11 8.97
N VAL A 112 8.53 -10.93 10.23
CA VAL A 112 7.92 -9.69 10.73
C VAL A 112 8.62 -9.26 12.01
N ALA A 113 9.21 -8.06 12.00
CA ALA A 113 9.81 -7.45 13.17
C ALA A 113 8.97 -6.23 13.58
N VAL A 114 8.61 -6.15 14.87
CA VAL A 114 7.75 -5.10 15.39
C VAL A 114 8.36 -4.43 16.62
N VAL A 115 8.03 -3.17 16.82
CA VAL A 115 8.34 -2.42 18.03
C VAL A 115 7.03 -1.86 18.59
N VAL A 116 6.79 -2.14 19.86
CA VAL A 116 5.65 -1.62 20.63
C VAL A 116 6.21 -0.73 21.74
N PRO A 117 5.80 0.55 21.81
CA PRO A 117 6.35 1.48 22.80
C PRO A 117 5.86 1.18 24.21
N PRO A 118 6.51 1.75 25.25
CA PRO A 118 6.06 1.63 26.64
C PRO A 118 4.60 2.08 26.81
N ASN A 119 3.92 1.49 27.79
CA ASN A 119 2.51 1.78 28.12
C ASN A 119 1.50 1.56 26.98
N SER A 120 1.88 0.77 25.97
CA SER A 120 1.01 0.36 24.86
C SER A 120 0.97 -1.15 24.76
N THR A 121 -0.08 -1.64 24.11
CA THR A 121 -0.22 -3.08 23.76
C THR A 121 -0.51 -3.18 22.27
N ALA A 122 -0.11 -4.30 21.68
CA ALA A 122 -0.40 -4.60 20.30
C ALA A 122 -1.06 -5.96 20.15
N ARG A 123 -2.07 -6.02 19.30
CA ARG A 123 -2.62 -7.26 18.76
C ARG A 123 -1.85 -7.55 17.48
N ILE A 124 -1.12 -8.65 17.48
CA ILE A 124 -0.44 -9.19 16.30
C ILE A 124 -1.41 -10.15 15.61
N ALA A 125 -1.68 -9.91 14.32
CA ALA A 125 -2.55 -10.76 13.52
C ALA A 125 -1.85 -11.13 12.21
N LEU A 126 -1.21 -12.29 12.20
CA LEU A 126 -0.50 -12.85 11.05
C LEU A 126 -1.16 -14.18 10.63
N ALA A 127 -0.80 -14.72 9.47
CA ALA A 127 -1.33 -15.99 9.02
C ALA A 127 -1.05 -17.10 10.05
N GLY A 128 -2.13 -17.66 10.60
CA GLY A 128 -2.04 -18.73 11.61
C GLY A 128 -1.56 -18.30 13.01
N LEU A 129 -1.38 -16.99 13.25
CA LEU A 129 -0.93 -16.47 14.53
C LEU A 129 -1.73 -15.24 14.92
N GLU A 130 -2.32 -15.27 16.11
CA GLU A 130 -2.98 -14.14 16.73
C GLU A 130 -2.64 -14.07 18.21
N GLU A 131 -2.06 -12.95 18.67
CA GLU A 131 -1.74 -12.74 20.08
C GLU A 131 -1.78 -11.27 20.48
N GLU A 132 -1.93 -11.01 21.79
CA GLU A 132 -1.70 -9.69 22.38
C GLU A 132 -0.34 -9.62 23.04
N VAL A 133 0.42 -8.56 22.77
CA VAL A 133 1.77 -8.34 23.33
C VAL A 133 1.88 -6.97 23.97
N GLY A 134 2.70 -6.90 25.02
CA GLY A 134 3.12 -5.65 25.64
C GLY A 134 4.27 -4.99 24.88
N SER A 135 4.82 -3.93 25.51
CA SER A 135 5.95 -3.16 24.98
C SER A 135 7.20 -4.01 24.74
N GLY A 136 8.02 -3.55 23.80
CA GLY A 136 9.29 -4.17 23.44
C GLY A 136 9.38 -4.52 21.96
N ARG A 137 10.50 -5.12 21.59
CA ARG A 137 10.73 -5.68 20.26
C ARG A 137 10.28 -7.13 20.21
N LYS A 138 9.60 -7.50 19.14
CA LYS A 138 9.17 -8.86 18.84
C LYS A 138 9.52 -9.21 17.41
N GLU A 139 9.77 -10.49 17.16
CA GLU A 139 10.05 -11.02 15.83
C GLU A 139 9.22 -12.28 15.61
N TYR A 140 8.68 -12.41 14.41
CA TYR A 140 7.79 -13.49 13.99
C TYR A 140 8.23 -14.06 12.67
N VAL A 141 8.03 -15.35 12.50
CA VAL A 141 8.18 -16.04 11.22
C VAL A 141 6.94 -16.89 11.03
N VAL A 142 6.18 -16.63 10.00
CA VAL A 142 4.96 -17.38 9.66
C VAL A 142 5.03 -17.88 8.23
N ASP A 143 4.24 -18.90 7.92
CA ASP A 143 4.10 -19.37 6.54
C ASP A 143 3.50 -18.30 5.65
N TYR A 144 4.06 -18.17 4.46
CA TYR A 144 3.58 -17.24 3.44
C TYR A 144 3.35 -17.97 2.13
N LYS A 145 2.17 -17.78 1.59
CA LYS A 145 1.84 -18.23 0.24
C LYS A 145 1.44 -17.04 -0.60
N GLN A 146 2.18 -16.80 -1.67
CA GLN A 146 1.83 -15.75 -2.62
C GLN A 146 0.47 -16.05 -3.27
N ASP A 147 -0.31 -15.00 -3.52
CA ASP A 147 -1.56 -15.13 -4.25
C ASP A 147 -1.27 -15.55 -5.69
N GLU A 148 -1.64 -16.77 -6.04
CA GLU A 148 -1.42 -17.35 -7.37
C GLU A 148 -2.16 -16.59 -8.50
N ARG A 149 -3.14 -15.76 -8.13
CA ARG A 149 -3.84 -14.88 -9.06
C ARG A 149 -3.06 -13.62 -9.43
N TRP A 150 -1.82 -13.48 -8.94
CA TRP A 150 -0.97 -12.36 -9.29
C TRP A 150 0.05 -12.77 -10.37
N PRO A 151 0.29 -11.97 -11.42
CA PRO A 151 -0.41 -10.72 -11.74
C PRO A 151 -1.87 -10.98 -12.18
N PRO A 152 -2.79 -10.09 -11.80
CA PRO A 152 -4.19 -10.22 -12.22
C PRO A 152 -4.29 -10.05 -13.74
N ALA A 153 -5.32 -10.64 -14.33
CA ALA A 153 -5.62 -10.43 -15.75
C ALA A 153 -5.71 -8.92 -16.07
N PRO A 154 -5.31 -8.48 -17.27
CA PRO A 154 -5.40 -7.08 -17.67
C PRO A 154 -6.79 -6.51 -17.41
N PHE A 155 -6.84 -5.26 -16.95
CA PHE A 155 -8.11 -4.59 -16.70
C PHE A 155 -8.80 -4.33 -18.03
N LYS A 156 -9.97 -4.91 -18.22
CA LYS A 156 -10.83 -4.59 -19.36
C LYS A 156 -11.76 -3.44 -18.94
N HIS A 157 -11.41 -2.23 -19.32
CA HIS A 157 -12.28 -1.09 -19.09
C HIS A 157 -13.54 -1.22 -19.99
N PRO A 158 -14.77 -1.00 -19.46
CA PRO A 158 -15.98 -1.15 -20.25
C PRO A 158 -16.05 -0.25 -21.50
N PHE A 159 -15.27 0.81 -21.53
CA PHE A 159 -15.16 1.73 -22.67
C PHE A 159 -13.87 1.56 -23.52
N MET A 160 -13.03 0.56 -23.23
CA MET A 160 -11.93 0.20 -24.12
C MET A 160 -12.50 -0.55 -25.33
N GLN A 161 -12.60 0.13 -26.44
CA GLN A 161 -12.87 -0.49 -27.73
C GLN A 161 -11.53 -0.88 -28.35
N LYS A 162 -11.36 -2.22 -28.53
CA LYS A 162 -10.29 -2.90 -29.27
C LYS A 162 -8.95 -3.09 -28.53
N GLU A 163 -8.23 -4.09 -29.04
CA GLU A 163 -6.92 -4.61 -28.59
C GLU A 163 -5.76 -3.59 -28.66
N ASP A 164 -6.00 -2.39 -29.09
CA ASP A 164 -5.02 -1.32 -29.25
C ASP A 164 -5.08 -0.35 -28.07
N ASP A 165 -4.85 -0.76 -26.86
CA ASP A 165 -4.46 0.04 -25.68
C ASP A 165 -4.72 1.58 -25.68
N THR A 166 -5.56 2.11 -26.54
CA THR A 166 -5.89 3.53 -26.64
C THR A 166 -7.16 3.85 -25.86
N PHE A 167 -7.02 4.72 -24.88
CA PHE A 167 -8.14 5.35 -24.18
C PHE A 167 -8.89 6.22 -25.22
N VAL A 168 -10.14 5.88 -25.51
CA VAL A 168 -11.04 6.78 -26.21
C VAL A 168 -11.82 7.56 -25.14
N ALA A 169 -11.55 8.85 -25.07
CA ALA A 169 -12.23 9.78 -24.16
C ALA A 169 -13.70 9.99 -24.56
#